data_77226b4d438e5ae064eefbbedbf6beea
#
_entry.id   77226b4d438e5ae064eefbbedbf6beea
#
_cell.length_a   1.000
_cell.length_b   1.000
_cell.length_c   1.000
_cell.angle_alpha   90.00
_cell.angle_beta   90.00
_cell.angle_gamma   90.00
#
_symmetry.space_group_name_H-M   'P 1'
#
loop_
_entity.id
_entity.type
_entity.pdbx_description
1 polymer ?
#
loop_
_entity_poly.entity_id
_entity_poly.type
_entity_poly.pdbx_seq_one_letter_code
_entity_poly.pdbx_strand_id
1 'polypeptide(L)'
;MIIKTNYTYCTLFIALAAITFTACTKDGNPNNLPDVDVSDFTGKIDGYSSSDEIYPANLVAYWNFDGTKNEKLNGTVPTSSLNDAFVDGGVKGQALSLNAGYVYYANQFNSFKTDALKSFTVSEWVQILNNGSKKTMTFQLARPGVFNGNINFTLETNTRPATDVNNITVHPTFTATNGGTQDNLNANTSAGDIFKSPTIGLDKWTHLVITYDGVANNLQIWGDGIKIGATAYQNRGTNFFKSWEPSEVIIGSNYNSIPGHTVNTDVTFAPMTGRIDEIRVFNICLPDAHIKTLYKLGVAHQ
;
A
#
# COMPACT_ATOMS: atom_id res chain seq x y z
N MET A 1 5.88 90.50 -2.71
CA MET A 1 4.57 89.85 -2.90
C MET A 1 4.85 88.46 -3.48
N ILE A 2 4.23 87.42 -2.97
CA ILE A 2 4.33 86.01 -3.37
C ILE A 2 5.51 85.27 -2.74
N ILE A 3 5.30 84.59 -1.67
CA ILE A 3 5.61 83.18 -1.39
C ILE A 3 5.03 82.83 0.02
N LYS A 4 3.75 82.46 0.06
CA LYS A 4 3.12 81.88 1.27
C LYS A 4 2.10 80.78 1.03
N THR A 5 2.14 80.14 -0.14
CA THR A 5 1.08 79.19 -0.48
C THR A 5 1.57 77.70 -0.59
N ASN A 6 2.87 77.45 -0.45
CA ASN A 6 3.41 76.10 -0.74
C ASN A 6 3.65 75.24 0.52
N TYR A 7 3.55 75.78 1.76
CA TYR A 7 3.82 74.97 2.95
C TYR A 7 2.60 74.22 3.49
N THR A 8 1.39 74.70 3.16
CA THR A 8 0.15 74.09 3.66
C THR A 8 -0.21 72.78 2.96
N TYR A 9 0.18 72.62 1.70
CA TYR A 9 -0.06 71.37 0.95
C TYR A 9 0.97 70.29 1.27
N CYS A 10 2.20 70.63 1.61
CA CYS A 10 3.21 69.66 2.04
C CYS A 10 2.88 68.99 3.39
N THR A 11 2.36 69.76 4.36
CA THR A 11 1.96 69.23 5.67
C THR A 11 0.70 68.39 5.60
N LEU A 12 -0.24 68.67 4.68
CA LEU A 12 -1.42 67.83 4.49
C LEU A 12 -1.08 66.49 3.79
N PHE A 13 -0.12 66.49 2.86
CA PHE A 13 0.34 65.25 2.20
C PHE A 13 1.13 64.36 3.15
N ILE A 14 1.92 64.87 4.06
CA ILE A 14 2.67 64.10 5.04
C ILE A 14 1.72 63.56 6.14
N ALA A 15 0.66 64.28 6.52
CA ALA A 15 -0.35 63.74 7.44
C ALA A 15 -1.21 62.65 6.80
N LEU A 16 -1.49 62.71 5.50
CA LEU A 16 -2.26 61.67 4.78
C LEU A 16 -1.41 60.43 4.53
N ALA A 17 -0.10 60.54 4.30
CA ALA A 17 0.81 59.44 4.14
C ALA A 17 1.09 58.68 5.46
N ALA A 18 0.99 59.34 6.62
CA ALA A 18 1.17 58.70 7.93
C ALA A 18 -0.04 57.84 8.36
N ILE A 19 -1.22 58.04 7.77
CA ILE A 19 -2.44 57.28 8.13
C ILE A 19 -2.53 55.95 7.34
N THR A 20 -1.74 55.80 6.25
CA THR A 20 -1.78 54.57 5.44
C THR A 20 -0.86 53.46 5.92
N PHE A 21 -0.04 53.69 6.95
CA PHE A 21 0.90 52.68 7.47
C PHE A 21 0.46 51.99 8.77
N THR A 22 -0.75 52.29 9.29
CA THR A 22 -1.25 51.63 10.51
C THR A 22 -2.30 50.55 10.27
N ALA A 23 -2.50 50.12 9.02
CA ALA A 23 -3.48 49.11 8.70
C ALA A 23 -2.84 47.86 8.15
N CYS A 24 -2.01 47.19 8.94
CA CYS A 24 -1.67 45.74 8.78
C CYS A 24 -0.79 45.27 9.95
N THR A 25 -1.29 45.36 11.16
CA THR A 25 -0.88 44.45 12.24
C THR A 25 -2.15 43.80 12.79
N LYS A 26 -2.86 43.09 11.96
CA LYS A 26 -3.74 42.05 12.48
C LYS A 26 -2.89 40.79 12.55
N ASP A 27 -2.73 40.27 13.75
CA ASP A 27 -2.32 38.92 13.98
C ASP A 27 -3.03 38.03 12.97
N GLY A 28 -2.30 37.16 12.30
CA GLY A 28 -2.79 36.33 11.18
C GLY A 28 -3.82 35.26 11.57
N ASN A 29 -4.59 35.47 12.64
CA ASN A 29 -5.63 34.56 13.14
C ASN A 29 -7.00 35.27 13.24
N PRO A 30 -7.61 35.69 12.10
CA PRO A 30 -8.86 36.42 12.10
C PRO A 30 -10.07 35.61 12.64
N ASN A 31 -9.96 34.32 12.78
CA ASN A 31 -11.03 33.43 13.24
C ASN A 31 -10.78 32.87 14.64
N ASN A 32 -9.80 33.39 15.34
CA ASN A 32 -9.46 32.98 16.72
C ASN A 32 -9.25 31.47 16.85
N LEU A 33 -8.65 30.86 15.80
CA LEU A 33 -8.28 29.45 15.81
C LEU A 33 -7.19 29.22 16.85
N PRO A 34 -7.11 28.04 17.47
CA PRO A 34 -6.01 27.71 18.36
C PRO A 34 -4.67 27.92 17.67
N ASP A 35 -3.69 28.49 18.37
CA ASP A 35 -2.33 28.60 17.88
C ASP A 35 -1.81 27.20 17.62
N VAL A 36 -1.33 26.97 16.40
CA VAL A 36 -0.74 25.70 16.02
C VAL A 36 0.75 25.81 16.20
N ASP A 37 1.32 24.96 17.04
CA ASP A 37 2.77 24.88 17.21
C ASP A 37 3.38 24.32 15.92
N VAL A 38 4.34 25.05 15.33
CA VAL A 38 5.08 24.59 14.13
C VAL A 38 5.77 23.26 14.38
N SER A 39 6.15 22.97 15.64
CA SER A 39 6.74 21.67 16.03
C SER A 39 5.77 20.50 15.83
N ASP A 40 4.45 20.72 15.85
CA ASP A 40 3.45 19.69 15.58
C ASP A 40 3.50 19.16 14.16
N PHE A 41 4.12 19.87 13.22
CA PHE A 41 4.28 19.48 11.82
C PHE A 41 5.72 19.15 11.44
N THR A 42 6.69 19.45 12.31
CA THR A 42 8.10 19.17 12.02
C THR A 42 8.34 17.67 11.97
N GLY A 43 8.84 17.17 10.85
CA GLY A 43 9.12 15.75 10.64
C GLY A 43 7.91 14.89 10.34
N LYS A 44 6.69 15.47 10.22
CA LYS A 44 5.47 14.75 9.85
C LYS A 44 5.20 14.82 8.35
N ILE A 45 4.69 13.73 7.80
CA ILE A 45 4.24 13.62 6.42
C ILE A 45 2.72 13.48 6.43
N ASP A 46 2.02 14.42 5.78
CA ASP A 46 0.56 14.49 5.75
C ASP A 46 -0.09 14.41 7.17
N GLY A 47 0.62 14.90 8.20
CA GLY A 47 0.19 14.89 9.60
C GLY A 47 0.62 13.68 10.43
N TYR A 48 1.31 12.71 9.85
CA TYR A 48 1.76 11.47 10.49
C TYR A 48 3.27 11.44 10.68
N SER A 49 3.73 10.94 11.82
CA SER A 49 5.14 10.74 12.14
C SER A 49 5.63 9.35 11.74
N SER A 50 4.72 8.39 11.56
CA SER A 50 5.02 7.01 11.20
C SER A 50 3.86 6.36 10.47
N SER A 51 4.16 5.41 9.60
CA SER A 51 3.19 4.52 8.96
C SER A 51 2.36 3.70 9.96
N ASP A 52 2.84 3.53 11.19
CA ASP A 52 2.12 2.81 12.26
C ASP A 52 0.92 3.62 12.81
N GLU A 53 0.85 4.93 12.53
CA GLU A 53 -0.27 5.80 12.91
C GLU A 53 -1.44 5.74 11.92
N ILE A 54 -1.25 5.11 10.75
CA ILE A 54 -2.28 5.01 9.72
C ILE A 54 -3.31 3.94 10.12
N TYR A 55 -4.52 4.36 10.50
CA TYR A 55 -5.65 3.48 10.86
C TYR A 55 -5.25 2.31 11.77
N PRO A 56 -4.58 2.54 12.90
CA PRO A 56 -4.07 1.46 13.77
C PRO A 56 -5.18 0.55 14.30
N ALA A 57 -6.40 1.08 14.51
CA ALA A 57 -7.55 0.27 14.94
C ALA A 57 -8.07 -0.69 13.86
N ASN A 58 -7.72 -0.46 12.60
CA ASN A 58 -8.11 -1.29 11.47
C ASN A 58 -6.96 -2.13 10.90
N LEU A 59 -5.74 -1.96 11.41
CA LEU A 59 -4.61 -2.81 11.08
C LEU A 59 -4.80 -4.16 11.80
N VAL A 60 -4.97 -5.23 11.02
CA VAL A 60 -5.36 -6.55 11.54
C VAL A 60 -4.30 -7.62 11.38
N ALA A 61 -3.27 -7.36 10.58
CA ALA A 61 -2.04 -8.14 10.54
C ALA A 61 -0.88 -7.30 10.01
N TYR A 62 0.33 -7.54 10.56
CA TYR A 62 1.51 -6.77 10.19
C TYR A 62 2.78 -7.61 10.32
N TRP A 63 3.59 -7.61 9.25
CA TRP A 63 4.91 -8.22 9.19
C TRP A 63 5.92 -7.15 8.80
N ASN A 64 6.80 -6.77 9.76
CA ASN A 64 7.85 -5.77 9.54
C ASN A 64 9.23 -6.40 9.27
N PHE A 65 9.37 -7.70 9.42
CA PHE A 65 10.60 -8.48 9.18
C PHE A 65 11.88 -7.99 9.86
N ASP A 66 11.76 -7.21 10.94
CA ASP A 66 12.87 -6.77 11.77
C ASP A 66 13.38 -7.92 12.67
N GLY A 67 14.19 -8.80 12.09
CA GLY A 67 14.78 -9.96 12.78
C GLY A 67 13.79 -11.04 13.17
N THR A 68 12.54 -10.95 12.77
CA THR A 68 11.51 -11.95 13.03
C THR A 68 10.53 -12.09 11.88
N LYS A 69 10.02 -13.32 11.71
CA LYS A 69 8.90 -13.63 10.79
C LYS A 69 7.56 -13.68 11.54
N ASN A 70 7.54 -13.43 12.84
CA ASN A 70 6.30 -13.44 13.60
C ASN A 70 5.39 -12.29 13.15
N GLU A 71 4.10 -12.58 13.05
CA GLU A 71 3.12 -11.52 12.85
C GLU A 71 3.12 -10.59 14.07
N LYS A 72 3.28 -9.30 13.87
CA LYS A 72 3.65 -8.33 14.93
C LYS A 72 2.54 -8.05 15.92
N LEU A 73 1.27 -8.09 15.49
CA LEU A 73 0.14 -7.69 16.36
C LEU A 73 -0.24 -8.78 17.35
N ASN A 74 -0.18 -10.05 16.92
CA ASN A 74 -0.62 -11.20 17.72
C ASN A 74 0.53 -12.15 18.07
N GLY A 75 1.74 -11.90 17.58
CA GLY A 75 2.90 -12.75 17.81
C GLY A 75 2.81 -14.12 17.12
N THR A 76 1.94 -14.29 16.13
CA THR A 76 1.76 -15.56 15.44
C THR A 76 3.05 -15.96 14.73
N VAL A 77 3.60 -17.12 15.09
CA VAL A 77 4.83 -17.66 14.51
C VAL A 77 4.52 -18.41 13.21
N PRO A 78 5.43 -18.41 12.22
CA PRO A 78 5.25 -19.22 11.02
C PRO A 78 5.31 -20.72 11.34
N THR A 79 4.53 -21.51 10.61
CA THR A 79 4.56 -22.96 10.66
C THR A 79 5.80 -23.52 9.97
N SER A 80 6.17 -22.92 8.85
CA SER A 80 7.39 -23.24 8.12
C SER A 80 7.85 -22.08 7.26
N SER A 81 9.10 -22.10 6.84
CA SER A 81 9.64 -21.21 5.82
C SER A 81 10.73 -21.93 5.02
N LEU A 82 11.02 -21.41 3.85
CA LEU A 82 12.02 -21.96 2.95
C LEU A 82 12.81 -20.84 2.27
N ASN A 83 14.14 -21.01 2.19
CA ASN A 83 15.04 -20.13 1.45
C ASN A 83 14.86 -18.65 1.77
N ASP A 84 14.75 -18.34 3.05
CA ASP A 84 14.55 -17.01 3.59
C ASP A 84 15.73 -16.56 4.46
N ALA A 85 15.97 -15.25 4.47
CA ALA A 85 16.97 -14.62 5.34
C ALA A 85 16.55 -13.17 5.65
N PHE A 86 16.92 -12.67 6.83
CA PHE A 86 16.83 -11.24 7.10
C PHE A 86 18.03 -10.51 6.52
N VAL A 87 17.78 -9.36 5.91
CA VAL A 87 18.80 -8.51 5.30
C VAL A 87 18.59 -7.06 5.72
N ASP A 88 19.69 -6.33 5.90
CA ASP A 88 19.64 -4.92 6.18
C ASP A 88 19.16 -4.10 4.96
N GLY A 89 18.69 -2.88 5.21
CA GLY A 89 18.21 -1.99 4.16
C GLY A 89 16.76 -2.29 3.75
N GLY A 90 15.93 -2.66 4.71
CA GLY A 90 14.47 -2.65 4.58
C GLY A 90 13.92 -1.25 4.32
N VAL A 91 12.64 -1.17 4.07
CA VAL A 91 11.91 0.13 4.07
C VAL A 91 11.97 0.73 5.47
N LYS A 92 11.84 -0.13 6.49
CA LYS A 92 12.14 0.19 7.89
C LYS A 92 12.99 -0.96 8.44
N GLY A 93 14.13 -0.66 9.02
CA GLY A 93 14.99 -1.68 9.63
C GLY A 93 15.50 -2.75 8.65
N GLN A 94 15.14 -4.00 8.91
CA GLN A 94 15.48 -5.15 8.07
C GLN A 94 14.31 -5.55 7.17
N ALA A 95 14.60 -6.33 6.14
CA ALA A 95 13.62 -6.93 5.24
C ALA A 95 13.80 -8.45 5.15
N LEU A 96 12.77 -9.14 4.69
CA LEU A 96 12.85 -10.56 4.35
C LEU A 96 13.34 -10.73 2.91
N SER A 97 14.48 -11.37 2.74
CA SER A 97 15.01 -11.81 1.44
C SER A 97 14.58 -13.23 1.17
N LEU A 98 14.01 -13.47 0.00
CA LEU A 98 13.57 -14.78 -0.48
C LEU A 98 14.36 -15.17 -1.74
N ASN A 99 14.79 -16.42 -1.82
CA ASN A 99 15.47 -16.99 -3.00
C ASN A 99 14.72 -18.24 -3.46
N ALA A 100 13.70 -18.09 -4.28
CA ALA A 100 12.68 -19.09 -4.52
C ALA A 100 12.09 -19.59 -3.19
N GLY A 101 11.71 -18.63 -2.33
CA GLY A 101 11.37 -18.89 -0.92
C GLY A 101 9.96 -18.48 -0.54
N TYR A 102 9.57 -18.87 0.68
CA TYR A 102 8.28 -18.52 1.26
C TYR A 102 8.31 -18.53 2.79
N VAL A 103 7.28 -17.91 3.40
CA VAL A 103 6.91 -18.08 4.81
C VAL A 103 5.44 -18.51 4.87
N TYR A 104 5.13 -19.53 5.67
CA TYR A 104 3.81 -20.15 5.75
C TYR A 104 3.27 -20.20 7.19
N TYR A 105 2.01 -19.85 7.37
CA TYR A 105 1.26 -19.87 8.63
C TYR A 105 -0.01 -20.71 8.43
N ALA A 106 -0.03 -21.92 8.99
CA ALA A 106 -1.14 -22.87 8.85
C ALA A 106 -2.35 -22.52 9.73
N ASN A 107 -2.16 -21.69 10.77
CA ASN A 107 -3.23 -21.39 11.71
C ASN A 107 -4.12 -20.25 11.21
N GLN A 108 -5.43 -20.43 11.37
CA GLN A 108 -6.42 -19.40 11.10
C GLN A 108 -6.17 -18.15 11.95
N PHE A 109 -6.01 -17.00 11.31
CA PHE A 109 -6.02 -15.71 11.99
C PHE A 109 -7.47 -15.31 12.28
N ASN A 110 -7.75 -14.94 13.54
CA ASN A 110 -9.12 -14.50 13.92
C ASN A 110 -9.57 -13.26 13.13
N SER A 111 -8.66 -12.37 12.80
CA SER A 111 -8.90 -11.17 11.99
C SER A 111 -9.25 -11.46 10.54
N PHE A 112 -8.98 -12.68 10.05
CA PHE A 112 -9.29 -13.10 8.68
C PHE A 112 -10.52 -14.01 8.58
N LYS A 113 -11.28 -14.18 9.67
CA LYS A 113 -12.55 -14.89 9.63
C LYS A 113 -13.59 -14.15 8.80
N THR A 114 -14.57 -14.88 8.29
CA THR A 114 -15.62 -14.37 7.39
C THR A 114 -16.30 -13.10 7.91
N ASP A 115 -16.61 -13.05 9.21
CA ASP A 115 -17.28 -11.90 9.80
C ASP A 115 -16.33 -10.74 10.16
N ALA A 116 -15.04 -11.00 10.25
CA ALA A 116 -14.03 -10.01 10.61
C ALA A 116 -13.46 -9.27 9.40
N LEU A 117 -13.40 -9.92 8.22
CA LEU A 117 -12.79 -9.38 7.00
C LEU A 117 -13.81 -9.30 5.87
N LYS A 118 -14.44 -8.14 5.70
CA LYS A 118 -15.46 -7.85 4.66
C LYS A 118 -14.98 -6.85 3.62
N SER A 119 -14.06 -6.00 3.99
CA SER A 119 -13.25 -5.11 3.15
C SER A 119 -11.81 -5.33 3.50
N PHE A 120 -10.89 -4.97 2.62
CA PHE A 120 -9.48 -5.09 2.94
C PHE A 120 -8.60 -4.08 2.21
N THR A 121 -7.45 -3.81 2.80
CA THR A 121 -6.28 -3.25 2.14
C THR A 121 -5.11 -4.15 2.48
N VAL A 122 -4.40 -4.64 1.47
CA VAL A 122 -3.09 -5.30 1.63
C VAL A 122 -2.05 -4.38 1.03
N SER A 123 -1.13 -3.92 1.84
CA SER A 123 -0.01 -3.04 1.49
C SER A 123 1.29 -3.79 1.72
N GLU A 124 2.20 -3.72 0.76
CA GLU A 124 3.51 -4.37 0.84
C GLU A 124 4.56 -3.57 0.08
N TRP A 125 5.80 -3.73 0.47
CA TRP A 125 6.96 -3.21 -0.25
C TRP A 125 7.77 -4.38 -0.79
N VAL A 126 8.18 -4.29 -2.05
CA VAL A 126 8.95 -5.34 -2.71
C VAL A 126 10.17 -4.79 -3.44
N GLN A 127 11.24 -5.56 -3.45
CA GLN A 127 12.33 -5.46 -4.41
C GLN A 127 12.29 -6.72 -5.27
N ILE A 128 11.94 -6.59 -6.54
CA ILE A 128 11.70 -7.72 -7.43
C ILE A 128 12.08 -7.36 -8.86
N LEU A 129 12.37 -8.36 -9.67
CA LEU A 129 12.52 -8.26 -11.13
C LEU A 129 11.49 -9.15 -11.84
N ASN A 130 11.17 -8.79 -13.06
CA ASN A 130 10.58 -9.73 -14.00
C ASN A 130 11.55 -10.90 -14.26
N ASN A 131 11.05 -12.05 -14.68
CA ASN A 131 11.88 -13.22 -14.95
C ASN A 131 11.57 -13.89 -16.31
N GLY A 132 10.55 -13.40 -17.03
CA GLY A 132 10.15 -13.89 -18.34
C GLY A 132 9.64 -15.33 -18.36
N SER A 133 9.33 -15.94 -17.20
CA SER A 133 8.99 -17.37 -17.15
C SER A 133 7.90 -17.75 -16.16
N LYS A 134 7.92 -17.23 -14.94
CA LYS A 134 7.01 -17.62 -13.85
C LYS A 134 6.37 -16.40 -13.21
N LYS A 135 5.11 -16.55 -12.81
CA LYS A 135 4.42 -15.61 -11.91
C LYS A 135 4.84 -15.88 -10.47
N THR A 136 4.63 -14.93 -9.59
CA THR A 136 4.77 -15.15 -8.14
C THR A 136 3.58 -14.53 -7.39
N MET A 137 3.26 -15.10 -6.24
CA MET A 137 2.35 -14.45 -5.27
C MET A 137 3.20 -13.92 -4.13
N THR A 138 3.15 -12.63 -3.89
CA THR A 138 3.85 -11.98 -2.78
C THR A 138 3.12 -12.21 -1.47
N PHE A 139 1.78 -12.19 -1.50
CA PHE A 139 0.92 -12.49 -0.36
C PHE A 139 -0.29 -13.33 -0.81
N GLN A 140 -0.61 -14.37 -0.06
CA GLN A 140 -1.83 -15.16 -0.24
C GLN A 140 -2.54 -15.38 1.10
N LEU A 141 -3.80 -14.94 1.18
CA LEU A 141 -4.73 -15.49 2.17
C LEU A 141 -5.31 -16.77 1.58
N ALA A 142 -4.61 -17.86 1.84
CA ALA A 142 -4.86 -19.17 1.23
C ALA A 142 -6.11 -19.86 1.80
N ARG A 143 -6.62 -20.82 1.05
CA ARG A 143 -7.68 -21.74 1.48
C ARG A 143 -7.18 -23.17 1.33
N PRO A 144 -7.29 -24.03 2.35
CA PRO A 144 -6.94 -25.44 2.23
C PRO A 144 -7.62 -26.12 1.03
N GLY A 145 -6.82 -26.80 0.21
CA GLY A 145 -7.32 -27.54 -0.95
C GLY A 145 -7.74 -26.68 -2.15
N VAL A 146 -7.45 -25.39 -2.17
CA VAL A 146 -7.81 -24.47 -3.26
C VAL A 146 -6.57 -23.67 -3.70
N PHE A 147 -6.30 -23.64 -5.02
CA PHE A 147 -5.16 -22.91 -5.56
C PHE A 147 -5.28 -21.39 -5.39
N ASN A 148 -6.42 -20.80 -5.81
CA ASN A 148 -6.73 -19.40 -5.57
C ASN A 148 -7.38 -19.25 -4.20
N GLY A 149 -6.65 -18.70 -3.26
CA GLY A 149 -7.12 -18.42 -1.90
C GLY A 149 -8.17 -17.31 -1.85
N ASN A 150 -8.47 -16.87 -0.63
CA ASN A 150 -9.40 -15.76 -0.40
C ASN A 150 -8.91 -14.47 -1.02
N ILE A 151 -7.60 -14.19 -0.89
CA ILE A 151 -6.90 -13.03 -1.47
C ILE A 151 -5.59 -13.54 -2.05
N ASN A 152 -5.28 -13.15 -3.28
CA ASN A 152 -4.02 -13.49 -3.94
C ASN A 152 -3.40 -12.22 -4.48
N PHE A 153 -2.26 -11.81 -3.95
CA PHE A 153 -1.49 -10.70 -4.48
C PHE A 153 -0.46 -11.26 -5.47
N THR A 154 -0.84 -11.30 -6.74
CA THR A 154 -0.05 -11.90 -7.81
C THR A 154 0.72 -10.83 -8.59
N LEU A 155 1.99 -11.10 -8.83
CA LEU A 155 2.83 -10.39 -9.79
C LEU A 155 3.09 -11.30 -10.99
N GLU A 156 2.71 -10.85 -12.18
CA GLU A 156 2.98 -11.59 -13.44
C GLU A 156 4.39 -11.27 -13.96
N THR A 157 5.38 -11.66 -13.19
CA THR A 157 6.81 -11.48 -13.50
C THR A 157 7.25 -12.24 -14.75
N ASN A 158 6.40 -13.14 -15.26
CA ASN A 158 6.64 -13.92 -16.47
C ASN A 158 6.39 -13.16 -17.78
N THR A 159 5.67 -12.03 -17.73
CA THR A 159 5.23 -11.32 -18.93
C THR A 159 6.33 -10.49 -19.60
N ARG A 160 7.42 -10.24 -18.89
CA ARG A 160 8.53 -9.38 -19.33
C ARG A 160 9.88 -9.95 -18.92
N PRO A 161 10.98 -9.63 -19.64
CA PRO A 161 12.32 -10.06 -19.27
C PRO A 161 12.82 -9.31 -18.03
N ALA A 162 13.83 -9.86 -17.35
CA ALA A 162 14.46 -9.26 -16.16
C ALA A 162 15.04 -7.86 -16.39
N THR A 163 15.36 -7.53 -17.65
CA THR A 163 15.87 -6.21 -18.03
C THR A 163 14.79 -5.12 -18.11
N ASP A 164 13.50 -5.49 -18.14
CA ASP A 164 12.41 -4.53 -18.08
C ASP A 164 12.12 -4.16 -16.61
N VAL A 165 12.73 -3.08 -16.17
CA VAL A 165 12.56 -2.52 -14.82
C VAL A 165 11.48 -1.42 -14.76
N ASN A 166 10.89 -1.06 -15.89
CA ASN A 166 9.89 0.00 -15.97
C ASN A 166 8.45 -0.51 -15.91
N ASN A 167 8.27 -1.82 -16.02
CA ASN A 167 6.95 -2.40 -16.13
C ASN A 167 6.83 -3.67 -15.28
N ILE A 168 5.79 -3.72 -14.46
CA ILE A 168 5.35 -4.93 -13.75
C ILE A 168 3.85 -5.10 -13.93
N THR A 169 3.40 -6.31 -14.21
CA THR A 169 1.97 -6.62 -14.22
C THR A 169 1.56 -7.07 -12.82
N VAL A 170 0.65 -6.31 -12.21
CA VAL A 170 0.03 -6.61 -10.91
C VAL A 170 -1.36 -7.13 -11.17
N HIS A 171 -1.63 -8.37 -10.73
CA HIS A 171 -2.86 -9.11 -11.03
C HIS A 171 -3.45 -9.75 -9.76
N PRO A 172 -3.96 -8.94 -8.82
CA PRO A 172 -4.61 -9.49 -7.64
C PRO A 172 -5.92 -10.17 -8.00
N THR A 173 -6.23 -11.21 -7.22
CA THR A 173 -7.53 -11.88 -7.28
C THR A 173 -8.11 -12.06 -5.88
N PHE A 174 -9.43 -12.18 -5.80
CA PHE A 174 -10.12 -12.61 -4.59
C PHE A 174 -11.21 -13.65 -4.88
N THR A 175 -11.60 -14.40 -3.86
CA THR A 175 -12.72 -15.34 -3.96
C THR A 175 -14.03 -14.67 -3.53
N ALA A 176 -15.03 -14.75 -4.40
CA ALA A 176 -16.35 -14.20 -4.16
C ALA A 176 -17.25 -15.15 -3.34
N THR A 177 -18.40 -14.63 -2.90
CA THR A 177 -19.42 -15.38 -2.14
C THR A 177 -19.95 -16.62 -2.86
N ASN A 178 -19.95 -16.62 -4.20
CA ASN A 178 -20.32 -17.77 -5.04
C ASN A 178 -19.16 -18.76 -5.25
N GLY A 179 -17.99 -18.53 -4.67
CA GLY A 179 -16.80 -19.35 -4.84
C GLY A 179 -15.98 -19.03 -6.10
N GLY A 180 -16.46 -18.16 -6.97
CA GLY A 180 -15.75 -17.73 -8.17
C GLY A 180 -14.61 -16.76 -7.88
N THR A 181 -13.58 -16.78 -8.71
CA THR A 181 -12.46 -15.84 -8.64
C THR A 181 -12.80 -14.54 -9.34
N GLN A 182 -12.51 -13.42 -8.70
CA GLN A 182 -12.62 -12.07 -9.24
C GLN A 182 -11.24 -11.43 -9.27
N ASP A 183 -10.99 -10.60 -10.24
CA ASP A 183 -9.67 -9.99 -10.47
C ASP A 183 -9.73 -8.50 -10.83
N ASN A 184 -8.58 -7.86 -10.77
CA ASN A 184 -8.24 -6.63 -11.47
C ASN A 184 -6.78 -6.74 -11.92
N LEU A 185 -6.39 -6.04 -12.97
CA LEU A 185 -4.99 -6.02 -13.41
C LEU A 185 -4.67 -4.67 -14.08
N ASN A 186 -3.43 -4.22 -13.90
CA ASN A 186 -2.98 -2.97 -14.49
C ASN A 186 -2.60 -3.09 -15.98
N ALA A 187 -2.46 -4.29 -16.50
CA ALA A 187 -2.13 -4.55 -17.91
C ALA A 187 -3.35 -4.54 -18.83
N ASN A 188 -4.55 -4.48 -18.28
CA ASN A 188 -5.76 -4.39 -19.11
C ASN A 188 -6.03 -2.93 -19.51
N THR A 189 -5.99 -2.69 -20.81
CA THR A 189 -6.26 -1.37 -21.42
C THR A 189 -7.67 -1.27 -21.99
N SER A 190 -8.59 -2.15 -21.62
CA SER A 190 -10.01 -2.06 -21.96
C SER A 190 -10.61 -0.74 -21.45
N ALA A 191 -11.68 -0.30 -22.09
CA ALA A 191 -12.39 0.92 -21.73
C ALA A 191 -11.52 2.22 -21.80
N GLY A 192 -10.45 2.21 -22.59
CA GLY A 192 -9.59 3.37 -22.78
C GLY A 192 -8.55 3.58 -21.66
N ASP A 193 -8.39 2.61 -20.77
CA ASP A 193 -7.32 2.67 -19.78
C ASP A 193 -5.94 2.66 -20.45
N ILE A 194 -5.00 3.36 -19.84
CA ILE A 194 -3.59 3.32 -20.21
C ILE A 194 -2.87 2.42 -19.20
N PHE A 195 -2.03 1.52 -19.70
CA PHE A 195 -1.14 0.73 -18.83
C PHE A 195 -0.31 1.65 -17.94
N LYS A 196 -0.37 1.41 -16.64
CA LYS A 196 0.41 2.12 -15.62
C LYS A 196 1.17 1.10 -14.79
N SER A 197 2.41 1.39 -14.50
CA SER A 197 3.26 0.54 -13.66
C SER A 197 4.20 1.40 -12.84
N PRO A 198 4.50 1.05 -11.59
CA PRO A 198 5.68 1.55 -10.93
C PRO A 198 6.93 0.95 -11.57
N THR A 199 8.08 1.58 -11.37
CA THR A 199 9.37 0.97 -11.69
C THR A 199 9.73 -0.03 -10.61
N ILE A 200 10.44 -1.10 -10.99
CA ILE A 200 10.90 -2.18 -10.11
C ILE A 200 12.43 -2.31 -10.14
N GLY A 201 13.02 -3.03 -9.20
CA GLY A 201 14.47 -3.28 -9.16
C GLY A 201 14.86 -4.11 -7.94
N LEU A 202 16.10 -4.64 -7.92
CA LEU A 202 16.65 -5.31 -6.74
C LEU A 202 17.21 -4.33 -5.70
N ASP A 203 17.42 -3.09 -6.12
CA ASP A 203 17.94 -1.97 -5.31
C ASP A 203 16.86 -0.89 -5.08
N LYS A 204 15.65 -1.09 -5.58
CA LYS A 204 14.54 -0.16 -5.47
C LYS A 204 13.35 -0.79 -4.74
N TRP A 205 12.96 -0.21 -3.63
CA TRP A 205 11.69 -0.53 -2.98
C TRP A 205 10.50 0.01 -3.79
N THR A 206 9.58 -0.86 -4.12
CA THR A 206 8.35 -0.55 -4.83
C THR A 206 7.17 -0.80 -3.90
N HIS A 207 6.34 0.20 -3.67
CA HIS A 207 5.13 0.09 -2.85
C HIS A 207 3.97 -0.42 -3.69
N LEU A 208 3.41 -1.55 -3.31
CA LEU A 208 2.24 -2.15 -3.96
C LEU A 208 1.10 -2.25 -2.96
N VAL A 209 -0.09 -1.86 -3.38
CA VAL A 209 -1.30 -1.98 -2.54
C VAL A 209 -2.46 -2.49 -3.36
N ILE A 210 -3.24 -3.38 -2.76
CA ILE A 210 -4.56 -3.76 -3.26
C ILE A 210 -5.61 -3.38 -2.22
N THR A 211 -6.72 -2.83 -2.68
CA THR A 211 -7.85 -2.47 -1.81
C THR A 211 -9.14 -3.05 -2.34
N TYR A 212 -9.97 -3.54 -1.43
CA TYR A 212 -11.32 -3.95 -1.73
C TYR A 212 -12.30 -3.24 -0.80
N ASP A 213 -13.26 -2.55 -1.41
CA ASP A 213 -14.38 -1.94 -0.72
C ASP A 213 -15.59 -2.87 -0.79
N GLY A 214 -15.95 -3.47 0.34
CA GLY A 214 -17.07 -4.41 0.44
C GLY A 214 -18.45 -3.76 0.31
N VAL A 215 -18.56 -2.43 0.41
CA VAL A 215 -19.82 -1.70 0.20
C VAL A 215 -20.01 -1.37 -1.28
N ALA A 216 -18.98 -0.78 -1.91
CA ALA A 216 -19.01 -0.41 -3.33
C ALA A 216 -18.69 -1.60 -4.25
N ASN A 217 -18.25 -2.73 -3.71
CA ASN A 217 -17.75 -3.90 -4.43
C ASN A 217 -16.69 -3.56 -5.47
N ASN A 218 -15.69 -2.78 -5.04
CA ASN A 218 -14.61 -2.28 -5.88
C ASN A 218 -13.26 -2.85 -5.47
N LEU A 219 -12.54 -3.44 -6.44
CA LEU A 219 -11.15 -3.89 -6.29
C LEU A 219 -10.21 -2.91 -7.00
N GLN A 220 -9.25 -2.35 -6.29
CA GLN A 220 -8.27 -1.38 -6.79
C GLN A 220 -6.85 -1.88 -6.63
N ILE A 221 -5.96 -1.41 -7.50
CA ILE A 221 -4.51 -1.66 -7.45
C ILE A 221 -3.77 -0.33 -7.42
N TRP A 222 -2.74 -0.25 -6.59
CA TRP A 222 -1.88 0.90 -6.45
C TRP A 222 -0.41 0.51 -6.60
N GLY A 223 0.35 1.37 -7.24
CA GLY A 223 1.81 1.29 -7.31
C GLY A 223 2.42 2.65 -6.99
N ASP A 224 3.34 2.70 -6.04
CA ASP A 224 4.02 3.93 -5.58
C ASP A 224 3.04 5.09 -5.31
N GLY A 225 1.93 4.80 -4.62
CA GLY A 225 0.89 5.78 -4.25
C GLY A 225 -0.04 6.22 -5.40
N ILE A 226 0.03 5.60 -6.58
CA ILE A 226 -0.78 5.92 -7.76
C ILE A 226 -1.73 4.75 -8.06
N LYS A 227 -2.99 5.04 -8.38
CA LYS A 227 -3.93 4.02 -8.89
C LYS A 227 -3.47 3.53 -10.26
N ILE A 228 -3.25 2.23 -10.38
CA ILE A 228 -2.79 1.59 -11.62
C ILE A 228 -3.76 0.52 -12.15
N GLY A 229 -4.73 0.07 -11.35
CA GLY A 229 -5.71 -0.95 -11.78
C GLY A 229 -6.61 -0.47 -12.91
N ALA A 230 -7.04 -1.41 -13.75
CA ALA A 230 -7.94 -1.13 -14.86
C ALA A 230 -9.33 -0.72 -14.39
N THR A 231 -9.90 0.35 -14.94
CA THR A 231 -11.22 0.88 -14.52
C THR A 231 -12.34 -0.09 -14.83
N ALA A 232 -12.25 -0.84 -15.93
CA ALA A 232 -13.24 -1.85 -16.33
C ALA A 232 -13.36 -3.02 -15.34
N TYR A 233 -12.31 -3.26 -14.53
CA TYR A 233 -12.25 -4.37 -13.56
C TYR A 233 -12.38 -3.92 -12.10
N GLN A 234 -12.67 -2.65 -11.85
CA GLN A 234 -12.82 -2.13 -10.49
C GLN A 234 -14.10 -2.66 -9.83
N ASN A 235 -15.24 -2.42 -10.47
CA ASN A 235 -16.52 -2.88 -9.95
C ASN A 235 -16.76 -4.35 -10.29
N ARG A 236 -17.02 -5.16 -9.26
CA ARG A 236 -17.20 -6.61 -9.38
C ARG A 236 -18.68 -7.04 -9.44
N GLY A 237 -19.59 -6.08 -9.68
CA GLY A 237 -21.03 -6.33 -9.87
C GLY A 237 -21.69 -6.94 -8.63
N THR A 238 -22.13 -8.19 -8.72
CA THR A 238 -22.74 -8.94 -7.59
C THR A 238 -21.77 -9.92 -6.94
N ASN A 239 -20.51 -9.96 -7.36
CA ASN A 239 -19.50 -10.90 -6.89
C ASN A 239 -18.76 -10.33 -5.68
N PHE A 240 -19.43 -10.23 -4.53
CA PHE A 240 -18.83 -9.72 -3.30
C PHE A 240 -17.77 -10.66 -2.75
N PHE A 241 -16.70 -10.10 -2.20
CA PHE A 241 -15.66 -10.83 -1.49
C PHE A 241 -16.24 -11.61 -0.31
N LYS A 242 -15.70 -12.80 -0.09
CA LYS A 242 -15.88 -13.56 1.13
C LYS A 242 -14.55 -14.14 1.59
N SER A 243 -14.21 -13.89 2.85
CA SER A 243 -13.12 -14.61 3.50
C SER A 243 -13.64 -15.97 3.96
N TRP A 244 -13.39 -17.00 3.17
CA TRP A 244 -13.79 -18.38 3.46
C TRP A 244 -12.88 -18.97 4.54
N GLU A 245 -13.48 -19.76 5.44
CA GLU A 245 -12.78 -20.44 6.52
C GLU A 245 -12.69 -21.95 6.27
N PRO A 246 -11.64 -22.63 6.78
CA PRO A 246 -10.45 -22.04 7.37
C PRO A 246 -9.59 -21.34 6.33
N SER A 247 -8.76 -20.39 6.77
CA SER A 247 -7.77 -19.73 5.92
C SER A 247 -6.38 -19.78 6.56
N GLU A 248 -5.37 -19.70 5.72
CA GLU A 248 -3.95 -19.76 6.04
C GLU A 248 -3.24 -18.58 5.39
N VAL A 249 -2.03 -18.24 5.83
CA VAL A 249 -1.26 -17.15 5.21
C VAL A 249 0.00 -17.71 4.60
N ILE A 250 0.28 -17.29 3.34
CA ILE A 250 1.52 -17.60 2.65
C ILE A 250 2.12 -16.28 2.13
N ILE A 251 3.39 -16.04 2.44
CA ILE A 251 4.15 -14.88 1.97
C ILE A 251 5.22 -15.39 1.02
N GLY A 252 5.29 -14.79 -0.17
CA GLY A 252 6.28 -15.12 -1.19
C GLY A 252 5.94 -16.34 -2.04
N SER A 253 4.77 -16.97 -1.88
CA SER A 253 4.37 -18.11 -2.73
C SER A 253 2.87 -18.36 -2.70
N ASN A 254 2.45 -19.48 -3.28
CA ASN A 254 1.08 -19.98 -3.29
C ASN A 254 0.98 -21.37 -2.66
N TYR A 255 -0.26 -21.84 -2.53
CA TYR A 255 -0.58 -23.09 -1.85
C TYR A 255 0.11 -24.32 -2.46
N ASN A 256 0.29 -24.38 -3.81
CA ASN A 256 0.99 -25.49 -4.47
C ASN A 256 2.47 -25.64 -4.09
N SER A 257 3.10 -24.56 -3.61
CA SER A 257 4.52 -24.56 -3.25
C SER A 257 4.78 -25.11 -1.84
N ILE A 258 3.74 -25.22 -1.03
CA ILE A 258 3.87 -25.73 0.34
C ILE A 258 3.89 -27.25 0.29
N PRO A 259 4.90 -27.92 0.86
CA PRO A 259 5.00 -29.38 0.87
C PRO A 259 3.73 -30.04 1.43
N GLY A 260 3.18 -30.99 0.66
CA GLY A 260 1.95 -31.70 1.04
C GLY A 260 0.64 -30.95 0.74
N HIS A 261 0.70 -29.74 0.18
CA HIS A 261 -0.48 -28.90 -0.08
C HIS A 261 -0.80 -28.71 -1.57
N THR A 262 -0.11 -29.43 -2.46
CA THR A 262 -0.35 -29.31 -3.91
C THR A 262 -1.79 -29.68 -4.26
N VAL A 263 -2.51 -28.75 -4.89
CA VAL A 263 -3.93 -28.91 -5.26
C VAL A 263 -4.16 -29.11 -6.76
N ASN A 264 -3.19 -28.75 -7.59
CA ASN A 264 -3.26 -28.94 -9.05
C ASN A 264 -1.86 -29.03 -9.67
N THR A 265 -1.82 -29.21 -10.97
CA THR A 265 -0.57 -29.36 -11.76
C THR A 265 -0.09 -28.03 -12.35
N ASP A 266 -0.57 -26.87 -11.85
CA ASP A 266 -0.13 -25.56 -12.35
C ASP A 266 1.35 -25.35 -12.04
N VAL A 267 2.13 -25.18 -13.09
CA VAL A 267 3.57 -24.91 -13.04
C VAL A 267 3.92 -23.51 -13.49
N THR A 268 2.93 -22.63 -13.67
CA THR A 268 3.14 -21.25 -14.14
C THR A 268 3.62 -20.31 -13.04
N PHE A 269 3.48 -20.71 -11.77
CA PHE A 269 3.97 -19.99 -10.62
C PHE A 269 5.28 -20.56 -10.08
N ALA A 270 6.04 -19.70 -9.43
CA ALA A 270 7.20 -20.08 -8.62
C ALA A 270 7.22 -19.27 -7.32
N PRO A 271 7.84 -19.78 -6.25
CA PRO A 271 8.13 -18.99 -5.06
C PRO A 271 8.97 -17.77 -5.39
N MET A 272 8.79 -16.71 -4.63
CA MET A 272 9.39 -15.40 -4.84
C MET A 272 10.92 -15.46 -4.76
N THR A 273 11.57 -14.75 -5.68
CA THR A 273 12.98 -14.34 -5.56
C THR A 273 13.01 -12.81 -5.54
N GLY A 274 13.49 -12.24 -4.44
CA GLY A 274 13.49 -10.82 -4.21
C GLY A 274 13.46 -10.51 -2.71
N ARG A 275 13.06 -9.29 -2.36
CA ARG A 275 12.88 -8.88 -0.96
C ARG A 275 11.46 -8.37 -0.76
N ILE A 276 10.95 -8.56 0.44
CA ILE A 276 9.62 -8.06 0.85
C ILE A 276 9.72 -7.49 2.25
N ASP A 277 8.96 -6.40 2.49
CA ASP A 277 8.98 -5.69 3.75
C ASP A 277 7.63 -5.01 4.02
N GLU A 278 7.38 -4.68 5.29
CA GLU A 278 6.27 -3.84 5.71
C GLU A 278 4.90 -4.31 5.18
N ILE A 279 4.62 -5.63 5.26
CA ILE A 279 3.30 -6.14 4.85
C ILE A 279 2.28 -5.76 5.91
N ARG A 280 1.29 -4.96 5.52
CA ARG A 280 0.17 -4.55 6.36
C ARG A 280 -1.16 -4.98 5.75
N VAL A 281 -2.01 -5.58 6.59
CA VAL A 281 -3.38 -5.92 6.20
C VAL A 281 -4.35 -5.14 7.09
N PHE A 282 -5.22 -4.35 6.46
CA PHE A 282 -6.29 -3.61 7.13
C PHE A 282 -7.64 -4.26 6.80
N ASN A 283 -8.57 -4.24 7.74
CA ASN A 283 -9.94 -4.75 7.53
C ASN A 283 -10.91 -3.72 6.94
N ILE A 284 -10.36 -2.69 6.31
CA ILE A 284 -11.08 -1.65 5.57
C ILE A 284 -10.42 -1.39 4.22
N CYS A 285 -11.16 -0.82 3.29
CA CYS A 285 -10.61 -0.12 2.15
C CYS A 285 -10.05 1.23 2.63
N LEU A 286 -8.73 1.37 2.71
CA LEU A 286 -8.11 2.64 3.10
C LEU A 286 -8.47 3.74 2.10
N PRO A 287 -8.76 4.96 2.58
CA PRO A 287 -8.93 6.12 1.70
C PRO A 287 -7.68 6.42 0.89
N ASP A 288 -7.87 6.92 -0.34
CA ASP A 288 -6.81 7.24 -1.29
C ASP A 288 -5.67 8.09 -0.70
N ALA A 289 -6.02 9.08 0.12
CA ALA A 289 -5.05 9.94 0.77
C ALA A 289 -4.10 9.15 1.68
N HIS A 290 -4.61 8.19 2.44
CA HIS A 290 -3.81 7.39 3.39
C HIS A 290 -2.93 6.36 2.69
N ILE A 291 -3.34 5.83 1.52
CA ILE A 291 -2.47 4.98 0.69
C ILE A 291 -1.27 5.79 0.17
N LYS A 292 -1.53 7.02 -0.29
CA LYS A 292 -0.46 7.95 -0.70
C LYS A 292 0.46 8.32 0.46
N THR A 293 -0.11 8.49 1.66
CA THR A 293 0.66 8.79 2.86
C THR A 293 1.51 7.59 3.29
N LEU A 294 0.99 6.35 3.25
CA LEU A 294 1.78 5.14 3.48
C LEU A 294 2.99 5.05 2.54
N TYR A 295 2.78 5.36 1.25
CA TYR A 295 3.88 5.42 0.29
C TYR A 295 4.93 6.46 0.69
N LYS A 296 4.52 7.70 0.98
CA LYS A 296 5.45 8.78 1.34
C LYS A 296 6.22 8.48 2.63
N LEU A 297 5.53 7.93 3.65
CA LEU A 297 6.16 7.54 4.92
C LEU A 297 7.18 6.42 4.69
N GLY A 298 6.87 5.40 3.89
CA GLY A 298 7.83 4.36 3.56
C GLY A 298 9.05 4.88 2.81
N VAL A 299 8.88 5.80 1.84
CA VAL A 299 10.00 6.49 1.16
C VAL A 299 10.87 7.27 2.15
N ALA A 300 10.27 7.80 3.21
CA ALA A 300 10.97 8.53 4.28
C ALA A 300 11.49 7.61 5.40
N HIS A 301 11.29 6.29 5.31
CA HIS A 301 11.67 5.31 6.34
C HIS A 301 10.96 5.54 7.70
N GLN A 302 9.71 6.02 7.67
CA GLN A 302 8.89 6.39 8.83
C GLN A 302 7.69 5.48 9.06
#